data_7ec001337cc2f3c8f0373cf34151c842
#
_entry.id   7ec001337cc2f3c8f0373cf34151c842
#
_cell.length_a   1.000
_cell.length_b   1.000
_cell.length_c   1.000
_cell.angle_alpha   90.00
_cell.angle_beta   90.00
_cell.angle_gamma   90.00
#
_symmetry.space_group_name_H-M   'P 1'
#
loop_
_entity.id
_entity.type
_entity.pdbx_description
1 polymer ?
#
loop_
_entity_poly.entity_id
_entity_poly.type
_entity_poly.pdbx_seq_one_letter_code
_entity_poly.pdbx_strand_id
1 'polypeptide(L)'
;MRFTGEGRWRTTAHGLISLLAIGASGMAPAQQSTLDKQEQLRRAQQLEQREEQRQQAPFQGTPPTQVERLDAPLPSETPCFTLRSLRLEGERVGDFAWAQRYLDRFVGQCVGREGLETLQRRLSNLVIARGFVTTRIGVPAQDISSGELRMLLVPGTLRHVRFAPGSPALDWRAAFPIREGDLLNLHAVEQGLEQLKRVPSQDVSMDIAPGEKVGESDVVLTVHTARRWHVETDVSDSGLKGTGTYQGNLNVSFDNPLGWNDIFSIGAGHALFTHPDGGSTFSENASYSVPWGWWTFSGSVSTYRYRQWVEGFDSRFRSTGNSTSSDVTVQRLLTRGTSSKTSIEARLAARSAHSYIQGVEVGIQRQRVASAELALVHRHYIGQAQIDARLGYQRGTPWFGSQWAGYDPEVGYPTNRYGLTTLDLSISKPLTLAGRQAIWDSSLRMQRSTDHLPAAELITLGGRYTVRGFDGEQTLAGERGAYLRNTLTLPLGMFAPYLGIDVGHVSGPSTQAGHRQLTGGVLGLRGSYVGLSWDLFIGRRLHAPRAFDTEQPTTGFQLIYQY
;
A
#
# COMPACT_ATOMS: atom_id res chain seq x y z
N MET A 1 -59.56 33.47 59.14
CA MET A 1 -59.36 32.38 60.13
C MET A 1 -58.47 31.31 59.54
N ARG A 2 -57.31 31.18 60.16
CA ARG A 2 -56.56 29.95 60.44
C ARG A 2 -56.14 29.08 59.20
N PHE A 3 -54.86 29.06 58.91
CA PHE A 3 -53.82 28.13 59.36
C PHE A 3 -53.92 26.79 58.61
N THR A 4 -52.97 26.23 58.02
CA THR A 4 -51.51 25.91 58.09
C THR A 4 -51.30 24.98 56.91
N GLY A 5 -50.30 24.90 56.19
CA GLY A 5 -48.87 24.77 56.40
C GLY A 5 -48.43 23.40 55.93
N GLU A 6 -47.23 23.32 55.40
CA GLU A 6 -46.44 22.12 55.11
C GLU A 6 -46.42 21.71 53.62
N GLY A 7 -45.35 21.53 53.05
CA GLY A 7 -43.97 21.37 53.47
C GLY A 7 -43.18 20.81 52.29
N ARG A 8 -42.28 21.61 51.87
CA ARG A 8 -41.36 21.34 50.75
C ARG A 8 -40.33 20.28 51.14
N TRP A 9 -40.13 19.31 50.26
CA TRP A 9 -38.80 18.70 50.08
C TRP A 9 -38.50 18.59 48.61
N ARG A 10 -37.90 19.64 48.05
CA ARG A 10 -37.08 19.57 46.82
C ARG A 10 -35.64 19.56 47.27
N THR A 11 -35.02 18.41 47.36
CA THR A 11 -33.57 18.23 47.52
C THR A 11 -32.95 18.29 46.14
N THR A 12 -32.42 19.36 45.82
CA THR A 12 -31.17 19.81 45.22
C THR A 12 -30.16 18.69 44.91
N ALA A 13 -30.12 18.28 43.65
CA ALA A 13 -29.01 17.58 43.02
C ALA A 13 -28.26 18.59 42.10
N HIS A 14 -27.77 19.69 42.69
CA HIS A 14 -26.93 20.71 42.02
C HIS A 14 -25.76 21.08 42.91
N GLY A 15 -24.88 20.12 43.11
CA GLY A 15 -23.77 20.39 44.03
C GLY A 15 -22.57 19.48 43.91
N LEU A 16 -22.17 19.08 42.66
CA LEU A 16 -20.94 18.28 42.48
C LEU A 16 -20.23 18.52 41.12
N ILE A 17 -20.51 19.63 40.44
CA ILE A 17 -19.83 20.00 39.17
C ILE A 17 -18.93 21.26 39.31
N SER A 18 -18.87 21.88 40.49
CA SER A 18 -18.21 23.19 40.62
C SER A 18 -16.93 23.19 41.45
N LEU A 19 -16.15 22.12 41.53
CA LEU A 19 -14.90 22.08 42.28
C LEU A 19 -13.70 21.52 41.51
N LEU A 20 -13.66 21.71 40.18
CA LEU A 20 -12.50 21.35 39.34
C LEU A 20 -12.00 22.53 38.46
N ALA A 21 -12.21 23.74 38.88
CA ALA A 21 -11.79 24.92 38.10
C ALA A 21 -11.14 25.98 38.99
N ILE A 22 -10.16 25.62 39.85
CA ILE A 22 -9.22 26.61 40.43
C ILE A 22 -7.88 25.91 40.65
N GLY A 23 -6.91 26.21 39.78
CA GLY A 23 -5.49 26.03 40.10
C GLY A 23 -4.73 25.15 39.12
N ALA A 24 -4.39 25.70 37.98
CA ALA A 24 -3.05 25.58 37.40
C ALA A 24 -3.06 26.19 35.97
N SER A 25 -2.58 27.39 35.86
CA SER A 25 -2.05 27.93 34.59
C SER A 25 -0.74 27.20 34.25
N GLY A 26 -0.87 25.98 33.87
CA GLY A 26 0.08 25.13 33.16
C GLY A 26 -0.76 24.30 32.25
N MET A 27 -0.66 24.49 30.94
CA MET A 27 -1.27 23.60 29.95
C MET A 27 -0.81 22.18 30.24
N ALA A 28 -1.62 21.42 30.98
CA ALA A 28 -1.46 19.98 31.05
C ALA A 28 -1.59 19.46 29.62
N PRO A 29 -0.62 18.67 29.11
CA PRO A 29 -0.75 18.08 27.80
C PRO A 29 -2.06 17.29 27.77
N ALA A 30 -2.87 17.49 26.73
CA ALA A 30 -4.11 16.74 26.54
C ALA A 30 -3.77 15.25 26.63
N GLN A 31 -4.21 14.62 27.69
CA GLN A 31 -3.95 13.19 27.92
C GLN A 31 -4.68 12.43 26.81
N GLN A 32 -3.93 11.81 25.90
CA GLN A 32 -4.51 11.03 24.80
C GLN A 32 -5.50 10.02 25.37
N SER A 33 -6.72 10.01 24.83
CA SER A 33 -7.73 9.05 25.26
C SER A 33 -7.28 7.64 24.89
N THR A 34 -7.74 6.64 25.63
CA THR A 34 -7.47 5.23 25.30
C THR A 34 -7.93 4.89 23.90
N LEU A 35 -9.06 5.45 23.47
CA LEU A 35 -9.57 5.29 22.11
C LEU A 35 -8.54 5.79 21.09
N ASP A 36 -7.96 6.97 21.29
CA ASP A 36 -6.99 7.55 20.36
C ASP A 36 -5.72 6.69 20.26
N LYS A 37 -5.22 6.17 21.38
CA LYS A 37 -4.06 5.24 21.39
C LYS A 37 -4.36 3.96 20.60
N GLN A 38 -5.52 3.36 20.84
CA GLN A 38 -5.95 2.15 20.12
C GLN A 38 -6.10 2.41 18.62
N GLU A 39 -6.71 3.52 18.25
CA GLU A 39 -6.86 3.90 16.85
C GLU A 39 -5.52 4.18 16.15
N GLN A 40 -4.58 4.82 16.85
CA GLN A 40 -3.22 5.07 16.34
C GLN A 40 -2.45 3.75 16.12
N LEU A 41 -2.52 2.83 17.08
CA LEU A 41 -1.90 1.50 16.97
C LEU A 41 -2.45 0.72 15.76
N ARG A 42 -3.79 0.66 15.65
CA ARG A 42 -4.46 0.00 14.53
C ARG A 42 -4.08 0.61 13.18
N ARG A 43 -4.03 1.93 13.11
CA ARG A 43 -3.62 2.62 11.90
C ARG A 43 -2.18 2.27 11.52
N ALA A 44 -1.25 2.29 12.47
CA ALA A 44 0.14 1.91 12.23
C ALA A 44 0.25 0.47 11.73
N GLN A 45 -0.48 -0.47 12.34
CA GLN A 45 -0.56 -1.86 11.91
C GLN A 45 -1.14 -2.00 10.49
N GLN A 46 -2.26 -1.34 10.19
CA GLN A 46 -2.87 -1.36 8.86
C GLN A 46 -1.96 -0.78 7.78
N LEU A 47 -1.20 0.27 8.11
CA LEU A 47 -0.26 0.87 7.17
C LEU A 47 0.90 -0.09 6.86
N GLU A 48 1.45 -0.78 7.86
CA GLU A 48 2.48 -1.81 7.65
C GLU A 48 1.96 -2.96 6.80
N GLN A 49 0.79 -3.51 7.12
CA GLN A 49 0.17 -4.59 6.33
C GLN A 49 -0.06 -4.18 4.86
N ARG A 50 -0.50 -2.95 4.61
CA ARG A 50 -0.66 -2.44 3.23
C ARG A 50 0.67 -2.28 2.51
N GLU A 51 1.73 -1.89 3.23
CA GLU A 51 3.06 -1.79 2.65
C GLU A 51 3.60 -3.19 2.30
N GLU A 52 3.48 -4.15 3.19
CA GLU A 52 3.86 -5.55 2.94
C GLU A 52 3.11 -6.15 1.75
N GLN A 53 1.78 -5.97 1.70
CA GLN A 53 0.97 -6.42 0.56
C GLN A 53 1.41 -5.77 -0.76
N ARG A 54 1.77 -4.48 -0.75
CA ARG A 54 2.32 -3.82 -1.94
C ARG A 54 3.66 -4.42 -2.35
N GLN A 55 4.58 -4.64 -1.41
CA GLN A 55 5.89 -5.22 -1.71
C GLN A 55 5.79 -6.63 -2.28
N GLN A 56 4.87 -7.44 -1.77
CA GLN A 56 4.62 -8.82 -2.22
C GLN A 56 3.80 -8.91 -3.51
N ALA A 57 3.11 -7.83 -3.92
CA ALA A 57 2.26 -7.84 -5.11
C ALA A 57 3.06 -8.27 -6.35
N PRO A 58 2.54 -9.23 -7.15
CA PRO A 58 3.25 -9.77 -8.29
C PRO A 58 3.60 -8.68 -9.30
N PHE A 59 4.76 -8.81 -9.91
CA PHE A 59 5.20 -7.99 -11.03
C PHE A 59 5.76 -8.90 -12.11
N GLN A 60 5.18 -8.80 -13.30
CA GLN A 60 5.67 -9.47 -14.50
C GLN A 60 6.43 -8.44 -15.33
N GLY A 61 7.73 -8.60 -15.42
CA GLY A 61 8.58 -7.74 -16.24
C GLY A 61 9.85 -8.49 -16.62
N THR A 62 10.33 -8.24 -17.82
CA THR A 62 11.61 -8.78 -18.29
C THR A 62 12.69 -7.72 -18.08
N PRO A 63 13.84 -8.05 -17.44
CA PRO A 63 14.94 -7.10 -17.31
C PRO A 63 15.30 -6.55 -18.71
N PRO A 64 15.55 -5.24 -18.83
CA PRO A 64 15.90 -4.66 -20.11
C PRO A 64 17.21 -5.26 -20.60
N THR A 65 17.17 -5.94 -21.74
CA THR A 65 18.34 -6.25 -22.53
C THR A 65 19.02 -4.93 -22.93
N GLN A 66 20.32 -4.90 -23.09
CA GLN A 66 21.09 -3.69 -23.39
C GLN A 66 20.37 -2.79 -24.40
N VAL A 67 20.02 -1.58 -23.94
CA VAL A 67 19.31 -0.61 -24.78
C VAL A 67 20.32 -0.01 -25.76
N GLU A 68 20.23 -0.39 -27.03
CA GLU A 68 20.94 0.29 -28.10
C GLU A 68 20.57 1.78 -28.07
N ARG A 69 21.57 2.66 -28.20
CA ARG A 69 21.33 4.12 -28.25
C ARG A 69 20.55 4.46 -29.51
N LEU A 70 19.27 4.73 -29.37
CA LEU A 70 18.36 5.05 -30.46
C LEU A 70 18.74 6.34 -31.21
N ASP A 71 19.48 7.24 -30.55
CA ASP A 71 19.89 8.55 -31.08
C ASP A 71 21.33 8.55 -31.64
N ALA A 72 22.02 7.41 -31.66
CA ALA A 72 23.35 7.34 -32.25
C ALA A 72 23.30 7.61 -33.76
N PRO A 73 24.31 8.29 -34.35
CA PRO A 73 24.36 8.51 -35.79
C PRO A 73 24.34 7.19 -36.56
N LEU A 74 23.87 7.22 -37.79
CA LEU A 74 23.93 6.07 -38.69
C LEU A 74 25.36 5.80 -39.10
N PRO A 75 25.72 4.56 -39.49
CA PRO A 75 27.02 4.24 -40.04
C PRO A 75 27.35 5.09 -41.29
N SER A 76 28.59 5.53 -41.39
CA SER A 76 29.10 6.17 -42.60
C SER A 76 29.51 5.08 -43.58
N GLU A 77 28.87 5.04 -44.73
CA GLU A 77 29.10 3.97 -45.73
C GLU A 77 29.11 4.50 -47.15
N THR A 78 29.68 3.73 -48.08
CA THR A 78 29.75 4.05 -49.50
C THR A 78 29.44 2.76 -50.29
N PRO A 79 28.45 2.74 -51.20
CA PRO A 79 27.58 3.86 -51.57
C PRO A 79 26.47 4.14 -50.55
N CYS A 80 26.06 5.41 -50.42
CA CYS A 80 24.86 5.82 -49.65
C CYS A 80 24.01 6.82 -50.45
N PHE A 81 22.72 6.91 -50.13
CA PHE A 81 21.75 7.80 -50.76
C PHE A 81 21.15 8.74 -49.73
N THR A 82 21.06 10.02 -50.05
CA THR A 82 20.44 11.01 -49.16
C THR A 82 18.94 10.84 -49.11
N LEU A 83 18.38 10.51 -47.96
CA LEU A 83 16.95 10.34 -47.77
C LEU A 83 16.21 11.68 -47.87
N ARG A 84 15.29 11.83 -48.83
CA ARG A 84 14.39 12.98 -48.96
C ARG A 84 13.07 12.75 -48.26
N SER A 85 12.59 11.51 -48.24
CA SER A 85 11.40 11.11 -47.50
C SER A 85 11.58 9.70 -46.92
N LEU A 86 11.03 9.49 -45.73
CA LEU A 86 11.01 8.20 -45.05
C LEU A 86 9.60 7.96 -44.52
N ARG A 87 8.90 6.94 -45.02
CA ARG A 87 7.51 6.67 -44.71
C ARG A 87 7.33 5.28 -44.11
N LEU A 88 6.53 5.23 -43.04
CA LEU A 88 6.03 3.99 -42.49
C LEU A 88 4.66 3.70 -43.13
N GLU A 89 4.52 2.58 -43.78
CA GLU A 89 3.29 2.15 -44.49
C GLU A 89 2.78 0.84 -43.87
N GLY A 90 1.50 0.52 -44.03
CA GLY A 90 0.90 -0.70 -43.54
C GLY A 90 -0.45 -0.48 -42.88
N GLU A 91 -1.05 -1.57 -42.43
CA GLU A 91 -2.31 -1.51 -41.69
C GLU A 91 -2.11 -0.88 -40.33
N ARG A 92 -3.10 -0.09 -39.86
CA ARG A 92 -3.09 0.53 -38.54
C ARG A 92 -1.87 1.41 -38.24
N VAL A 93 -1.17 1.92 -39.25
CA VAL A 93 0.02 2.78 -39.09
C VAL A 93 -0.27 4.02 -38.27
N GLY A 94 -1.52 4.50 -38.21
CA GLY A 94 -1.96 5.62 -37.38
C GLY A 94 -1.73 5.39 -35.90
N ASP A 95 -1.84 4.16 -35.41
CA ASP A 95 -1.57 3.77 -34.01
C ASP A 95 -0.07 3.86 -33.69
N PHE A 96 0.79 3.92 -34.72
CA PHE A 96 2.24 3.99 -34.65
C PHE A 96 2.80 5.37 -35.09
N ALA A 97 2.02 6.43 -35.04
CA ALA A 97 2.46 7.79 -35.40
C ALA A 97 3.76 8.23 -34.71
N TRP A 98 4.04 7.71 -33.52
CA TRP A 98 5.30 7.91 -32.81
C TRP A 98 6.50 7.24 -33.51
N ALA A 99 6.29 6.12 -34.19
CA ALA A 99 7.31 5.45 -34.98
C ALA A 99 7.66 6.27 -36.23
N GLN A 100 6.66 6.85 -36.89
CA GLN A 100 6.90 7.81 -37.99
C GLN A 100 7.71 9.01 -37.51
N ARG A 101 7.35 9.63 -36.38
CA ARG A 101 8.15 10.75 -35.79
C ARG A 101 9.58 10.36 -35.45
N TYR A 102 9.85 9.11 -35.12
CA TYR A 102 11.22 8.62 -34.93
C TYR A 102 11.96 8.56 -36.25
N LEU A 103 11.33 8.04 -37.33
CA LEU A 103 11.90 7.95 -38.66
C LEU A 103 12.18 9.34 -39.28
N ASP A 104 11.32 10.31 -39.07
CA ASP A 104 11.46 11.68 -39.59
C ASP A 104 12.80 12.35 -39.20
N ARG A 105 13.43 11.91 -38.10
CA ARG A 105 14.73 12.40 -37.65
C ARG A 105 15.89 12.06 -38.57
N PHE A 106 15.71 11.07 -39.44
CA PHE A 106 16.74 10.58 -40.35
C PHE A 106 16.60 11.12 -41.77
N VAL A 107 15.60 11.95 -42.02
CA VAL A 107 15.45 12.69 -43.28
C VAL A 107 16.63 13.63 -43.46
N GLY A 108 17.23 13.64 -44.65
CA GLY A 108 18.45 14.41 -44.98
C GLY A 108 19.77 13.68 -44.70
N GLN A 109 19.74 12.51 -44.05
CA GLN A 109 20.94 11.70 -43.81
C GLN A 109 21.26 10.80 -45.01
N CYS A 110 22.54 10.47 -45.23
CA CYS A 110 22.98 9.52 -46.22
C CYS A 110 22.87 8.09 -45.67
N VAL A 111 22.13 7.22 -46.34
CA VAL A 111 21.86 5.86 -45.89
C VAL A 111 22.18 4.87 -47.02
N GLY A 112 23.00 3.89 -46.71
CA GLY A 112 23.21 2.73 -47.56
C GLY A 112 22.65 1.47 -46.90
N ARG A 113 23.25 0.34 -47.16
CA ARG A 113 22.77 -0.97 -46.68
C ARG A 113 22.83 -1.09 -45.14
N GLU A 114 23.99 -0.76 -44.54
CA GLU A 114 24.19 -0.90 -43.10
C GLU A 114 23.30 0.10 -42.31
N GLY A 115 23.15 1.33 -42.84
CA GLY A 115 22.27 2.34 -42.27
C GLY A 115 20.81 1.89 -42.29
N LEU A 116 20.38 1.27 -43.39
CA LEU A 116 19.03 0.72 -43.53
C LEU A 116 18.75 -0.42 -42.53
N GLU A 117 19.67 -1.38 -42.43
CA GLU A 117 19.59 -2.48 -41.45
C GLU A 117 19.56 -1.95 -40.02
N THR A 118 20.34 -0.91 -39.74
CA THR A 118 20.39 -0.24 -38.44
C THR A 118 19.06 0.47 -38.12
N LEU A 119 18.48 1.19 -39.09
CA LEU A 119 17.18 1.85 -38.93
C LEU A 119 16.06 0.82 -38.65
N GLN A 120 16.02 -0.26 -39.46
CA GLN A 120 15.05 -1.33 -39.28
C GLN A 120 15.17 -1.98 -37.89
N ARG A 121 16.38 -2.32 -37.47
CA ARG A 121 16.65 -2.93 -36.17
C ARG A 121 16.26 -1.99 -35.02
N ARG A 122 16.65 -0.71 -35.08
CA ARG A 122 16.32 0.29 -34.06
C ARG A 122 14.82 0.53 -33.96
N LEU A 123 14.14 0.66 -35.10
CA LEU A 123 12.69 0.82 -35.09
C LEU A 123 11.98 -0.43 -34.55
N SER A 124 12.43 -1.63 -34.92
CA SER A 124 11.92 -2.88 -34.37
C SER A 124 12.11 -2.96 -32.86
N ASN A 125 13.29 -2.61 -32.38
CA ASN A 125 13.59 -2.57 -30.94
C ASN A 125 12.71 -1.54 -30.21
N LEU A 126 12.44 -0.38 -30.81
CA LEU A 126 11.57 0.64 -30.27
C LEU A 126 10.10 0.18 -30.19
N VAL A 127 9.63 -0.56 -31.20
CA VAL A 127 8.30 -1.17 -31.25
C VAL A 127 8.15 -2.23 -30.14
N ILE A 128 9.15 -3.11 -30.03
CA ILE A 128 9.20 -4.15 -28.97
C ILE A 128 9.26 -3.51 -27.57
N ALA A 129 10.09 -2.50 -27.36
CA ALA A 129 10.22 -1.81 -26.08
C ALA A 129 8.91 -1.14 -25.61
N ARG A 130 8.00 -0.83 -26.55
CA ARG A 130 6.65 -0.32 -26.25
C ARG A 130 5.60 -1.42 -26.07
N GLY A 131 6.03 -2.68 -26.04
CA GLY A 131 5.18 -3.84 -25.80
C GLY A 131 4.60 -4.49 -27.06
N PHE A 132 4.85 -3.99 -28.27
CA PHE A 132 4.32 -4.56 -29.50
C PHE A 132 5.22 -5.68 -30.06
N VAL A 133 5.38 -6.75 -29.26
CA VAL A 133 6.38 -7.81 -29.49
C VAL A 133 6.09 -8.68 -30.72
N THR A 134 4.87 -8.70 -31.22
CA THR A 134 4.45 -9.46 -32.41
C THR A 134 4.35 -8.60 -33.67
N THR A 135 4.43 -7.26 -33.55
CA THR A 135 4.50 -6.32 -34.67
C THR A 135 5.86 -6.42 -35.36
N ARG A 136 5.87 -6.46 -36.68
CA ARG A 136 7.09 -6.59 -37.50
C ARG A 136 7.29 -5.35 -38.36
N ILE A 137 8.57 -4.97 -38.49
CA ILE A 137 9.00 -3.91 -39.41
C ILE A 137 9.82 -4.56 -40.51
N GLY A 138 9.40 -4.38 -41.75
CA GLY A 138 10.10 -4.85 -42.94
C GLY A 138 10.51 -3.71 -43.85
N VAL A 139 11.44 -4.01 -44.74
CA VAL A 139 11.81 -3.12 -45.86
C VAL A 139 11.48 -3.88 -47.13
N PRO A 140 10.44 -3.47 -47.88
CA PRO A 140 10.11 -4.10 -49.16
C PRO A 140 11.22 -3.84 -50.18
N ALA A 141 11.31 -4.71 -51.19
CA ALA A 141 12.22 -4.48 -52.33
C ALA A 141 11.85 -3.16 -53.02
N GLN A 142 12.81 -2.22 -53.06
CA GLN A 142 12.60 -0.86 -53.57
C GLN A 142 13.94 -0.25 -54.01
N ASP A 143 13.85 0.72 -54.93
CA ASP A 143 14.99 1.53 -55.34
C ASP A 143 15.04 2.80 -54.47
N ILE A 144 16.10 2.93 -53.68
CA ILE A 144 16.32 4.09 -52.79
C ILE A 144 17.16 5.21 -53.40
N SER A 145 17.55 5.07 -54.66
CA SER A 145 18.36 6.07 -55.39
C SER A 145 17.62 7.41 -55.56
N SER A 146 16.28 7.37 -55.56
CA SER A 146 15.41 8.56 -55.55
C SER A 146 15.45 9.35 -54.23
N GLY A 147 15.99 8.78 -53.18
CA GLY A 147 15.93 9.32 -51.81
C GLY A 147 14.59 9.04 -51.09
N GLU A 148 13.72 8.22 -51.68
CA GLU A 148 12.49 7.78 -51.02
C GLU A 148 12.69 6.41 -50.38
N LEU A 149 12.44 6.30 -49.08
CA LEU A 149 12.49 5.03 -48.36
C LEU A 149 11.12 4.73 -47.73
N ARG A 150 10.59 3.57 -48.06
CA ARG A 150 9.35 3.03 -47.46
C ARG A 150 9.68 1.86 -46.55
N MET A 151 9.16 1.86 -45.34
CA MET A 151 9.22 0.75 -44.39
C MET A 151 7.80 0.20 -44.20
N LEU A 152 7.67 -1.12 -44.18
CA LEU A 152 6.39 -1.80 -44.02
C LEU A 152 6.20 -2.22 -42.54
N LEU A 153 5.11 -1.77 -41.93
CA LEU A 153 4.64 -2.22 -40.63
C LEU A 153 3.57 -3.29 -40.81
N VAL A 154 3.82 -4.46 -40.22
CA VAL A 154 2.83 -5.55 -40.09
C VAL A 154 2.40 -5.59 -38.62
N PRO A 155 1.20 -5.09 -38.30
CA PRO A 155 0.75 -5.02 -36.92
C PRO A 155 0.49 -6.42 -36.34
N GLY A 156 0.91 -6.64 -35.13
CA GLY A 156 0.56 -7.83 -34.37
C GLY A 156 -0.80 -7.65 -33.69
N THR A 157 -1.76 -8.53 -33.93
CA THR A 157 -3.11 -8.47 -33.33
C THR A 157 -3.38 -9.70 -32.48
N LEU A 158 -4.18 -9.54 -31.40
CA LEU A 158 -4.68 -10.64 -30.59
C LEU A 158 -5.86 -11.31 -31.34
N ARG A 159 -5.70 -12.58 -31.71
CA ARG A 159 -6.78 -13.37 -32.31
C ARG A 159 -7.69 -13.94 -31.22
N HIS A 160 -7.13 -14.76 -30.33
CA HIS A 160 -7.87 -15.41 -29.25
C HIS A 160 -7.04 -15.48 -27.95
N VAL A 161 -7.75 -15.44 -26.83
CA VAL A 161 -7.24 -15.93 -25.54
C VAL A 161 -7.82 -17.31 -25.30
N ARG A 162 -6.97 -18.33 -25.24
CA ARG A 162 -7.37 -19.72 -25.06
C ARG A 162 -6.62 -20.36 -23.90
N PHE A 163 -7.18 -21.42 -23.38
CA PHE A 163 -6.56 -22.19 -22.29
C PHE A 163 -5.82 -23.38 -22.87
N ALA A 164 -4.67 -23.71 -22.28
CA ALA A 164 -3.92 -24.91 -22.60
C ALA A 164 -4.74 -26.17 -22.26
N PRO A 165 -4.51 -27.29 -22.95
CA PRO A 165 -5.18 -28.54 -22.64
C PRO A 165 -5.04 -28.93 -21.17
N GLY A 166 -6.15 -29.27 -20.51
CA GLY A 166 -6.19 -29.60 -19.09
C GLY A 166 -6.26 -28.42 -18.12
N SER A 167 -6.16 -27.17 -18.59
CA SER A 167 -6.33 -25.97 -17.77
C SER A 167 -7.81 -25.68 -17.55
N PRO A 168 -8.25 -25.35 -16.31
CA PRO A 168 -9.59 -24.86 -16.07
C PRO A 168 -9.79 -23.49 -16.71
N ALA A 169 -11.00 -23.21 -17.21
CA ALA A 169 -11.35 -21.90 -17.74
C ALA A 169 -11.55 -20.90 -16.58
N LEU A 170 -11.01 -19.69 -16.75
CA LEU A 170 -11.20 -18.54 -15.87
C LEU A 170 -11.85 -17.40 -16.67
N ASP A 171 -12.50 -16.46 -15.99
CA ASP A 171 -12.91 -15.22 -16.64
C ASP A 171 -11.71 -14.29 -16.86
N TRP A 172 -11.02 -14.51 -17.97
CA TRP A 172 -9.89 -13.66 -18.37
C TRP A 172 -10.34 -12.25 -18.77
N ARG A 173 -11.61 -12.09 -19.23
CA ARG A 173 -12.14 -10.81 -19.72
C ARG A 173 -12.21 -9.73 -18.66
N ALA A 174 -12.46 -10.11 -17.41
CA ALA A 174 -12.40 -9.18 -16.28
C ALA A 174 -10.95 -8.76 -15.96
N ALA A 175 -9.99 -9.67 -16.12
CA ALA A 175 -8.59 -9.43 -15.78
C ALA A 175 -7.81 -8.66 -16.86
N PHE A 176 -8.03 -8.99 -18.15
CA PHE A 176 -7.24 -8.44 -19.26
C PHE A 176 -7.80 -7.12 -19.77
N PRO A 177 -6.96 -6.08 -19.94
CA PRO A 177 -7.36 -4.80 -20.52
C PRO A 177 -7.36 -4.79 -22.06
N ILE A 178 -7.18 -5.94 -22.71
CA ILE A 178 -7.11 -6.15 -24.16
C ILE A 178 -8.22 -7.10 -24.60
N ARG A 179 -8.72 -6.92 -25.82
CA ARG A 179 -9.77 -7.73 -26.43
C ARG A 179 -9.27 -8.39 -27.72
N GLU A 180 -9.95 -9.43 -28.14
CA GLU A 180 -9.72 -10.05 -29.45
C GLU A 180 -9.93 -9.03 -30.59
N GLY A 181 -8.99 -8.97 -31.53
CA GLY A 181 -8.91 -7.96 -32.59
C GLY A 181 -8.09 -6.71 -32.26
N ASP A 182 -7.73 -6.48 -30.99
CA ASP A 182 -6.86 -5.37 -30.61
C ASP A 182 -5.40 -5.62 -31.03
N LEU A 183 -4.60 -4.54 -31.12
CA LEU A 183 -3.14 -4.66 -31.22
C LEU A 183 -2.62 -5.42 -29.98
N LEU A 184 -1.85 -6.49 -30.22
CA LEU A 184 -1.26 -7.25 -29.14
C LEU A 184 -0.15 -6.42 -28.48
N ASN A 185 -0.42 -5.94 -27.29
CA ASN A 185 0.55 -5.26 -26.45
C ASN A 185 0.90 -6.12 -25.24
N LEU A 186 2.17 -6.51 -25.12
CA LEU A 186 2.67 -7.38 -24.04
C LEU A 186 2.37 -6.79 -22.66
N HIS A 187 2.50 -5.47 -22.49
CA HIS A 187 2.22 -4.83 -21.19
C HIS A 187 0.75 -4.95 -20.77
N ALA A 188 -0.17 -4.94 -21.74
CA ALA A 188 -1.59 -5.19 -21.47
C ALA A 188 -1.84 -6.67 -21.10
N VAL A 189 -1.17 -7.59 -21.79
CA VAL A 189 -1.26 -9.03 -21.48
C VAL A 189 -0.63 -9.36 -20.12
N GLU A 190 0.54 -8.80 -19.82
CA GLU A 190 1.20 -8.91 -18.51
C GLU A 190 0.33 -8.36 -17.37
N GLN A 191 -0.38 -7.26 -17.62
CA GLN A 191 -1.32 -6.73 -16.64
C GLN A 191 -2.45 -7.72 -16.35
N GLY A 192 -3.03 -8.30 -17.38
CA GLY A 192 -4.05 -9.34 -17.22
C GLY A 192 -3.54 -10.55 -16.45
N LEU A 193 -2.31 -11.00 -16.76
CA LEU A 193 -1.67 -12.09 -16.04
C LEU A 193 -1.44 -11.77 -14.56
N GLU A 194 -1.00 -10.56 -14.23
CA GLU A 194 -0.87 -10.11 -12.83
C GLU A 194 -2.22 -10.10 -12.10
N GLN A 195 -3.30 -9.67 -12.77
CA GLN A 195 -4.64 -9.68 -12.18
C GLN A 195 -5.12 -11.10 -11.90
N LEU A 196 -4.79 -12.08 -12.75
CA LEU A 196 -5.09 -13.49 -12.49
C LEU A 196 -4.24 -14.05 -11.34
N LYS A 197 -2.93 -13.78 -11.33
CA LYS A 197 -2.00 -14.21 -10.28
C LYS A 197 -2.23 -13.53 -8.92
N ARG A 198 -3.00 -12.46 -8.87
CA ARG A 198 -3.40 -11.81 -7.62
C ARG A 198 -4.21 -12.74 -6.72
N VAL A 199 -4.93 -13.69 -7.32
CA VAL A 199 -5.75 -14.68 -6.61
C VAL A 199 -4.86 -15.82 -6.14
N PRO A 200 -4.66 -16.04 -4.83
CA PRO A 200 -3.67 -17.00 -4.31
C PRO A 200 -3.85 -18.44 -4.78
N SER A 201 -5.10 -18.88 -5.01
CA SER A 201 -5.41 -20.22 -5.51
C SER A 201 -5.16 -20.40 -7.00
N GLN A 202 -4.68 -19.40 -7.72
CA GLN A 202 -4.47 -19.43 -9.16
C GLN A 202 -2.98 -19.25 -9.50
N ASP A 203 -2.34 -20.30 -9.98
CA ASP A 203 -1.03 -20.19 -10.62
C ASP A 203 -1.25 -20.18 -12.14
N VAL A 204 -0.92 -19.07 -12.80
CA VAL A 204 -1.19 -18.82 -14.20
C VAL A 204 0.10 -18.46 -14.90
N SER A 205 0.41 -19.16 -15.98
CA SER A 205 1.45 -18.77 -16.92
C SER A 205 0.84 -18.49 -18.30
N MET A 206 1.59 -17.80 -19.15
CA MET A 206 1.13 -17.49 -20.49
C MET A 206 2.22 -17.69 -21.52
N ASP A 207 1.79 -18.08 -22.73
CA ASP A 207 2.60 -18.13 -23.94
C ASP A 207 1.89 -17.38 -25.07
N ILE A 208 2.66 -16.79 -25.99
CA ILE A 208 2.15 -16.15 -27.19
C ILE A 208 2.44 -17.08 -28.37
N ALA A 209 1.40 -17.65 -28.97
CA ALA A 209 1.48 -18.55 -30.10
C ALA A 209 1.08 -17.84 -31.43
N PRO A 210 1.67 -18.20 -32.56
CA PRO A 210 1.22 -17.69 -33.87
C PRO A 210 -0.26 -18.02 -34.12
N GLY A 211 -0.97 -17.06 -34.72
CA GLY A 211 -2.32 -17.28 -35.24
C GLY A 211 -2.30 -17.95 -36.61
N GLU A 212 -3.47 -17.98 -37.28
CA GLU A 212 -3.61 -18.58 -38.64
C GLU A 212 -3.10 -17.67 -39.74
N LYS A 213 -3.27 -16.36 -39.57
CA LYS A 213 -2.83 -15.36 -40.54
C LYS A 213 -1.58 -14.62 -40.05
N VAL A 214 -0.84 -14.07 -41.01
CA VAL A 214 0.31 -13.22 -40.72
C VAL A 214 -0.13 -12.01 -39.85
N GLY A 215 0.58 -11.76 -38.75
CA GLY A 215 0.24 -10.69 -37.82
C GLY A 215 -0.73 -11.10 -36.71
N GLU A 216 -1.42 -12.24 -36.83
CA GLU A 216 -2.27 -12.74 -35.73
C GLU A 216 -1.48 -13.53 -34.70
N SER A 217 -1.89 -13.45 -33.46
CA SER A 217 -1.32 -14.22 -32.35
C SER A 217 -2.40 -14.63 -31.34
N ASP A 218 -2.26 -15.82 -30.77
CA ASP A 218 -3.07 -16.28 -29.65
C ASP A 218 -2.30 -16.11 -28.35
N VAL A 219 -2.99 -15.72 -27.29
CA VAL A 219 -2.49 -15.82 -25.91
C VAL A 219 -3.00 -17.13 -25.32
N VAL A 220 -2.07 -18.03 -24.97
CA VAL A 220 -2.38 -19.34 -24.39
C VAL A 220 -2.11 -19.28 -22.91
N LEU A 221 -3.14 -19.47 -22.10
CA LEU A 221 -3.06 -19.49 -20.63
C LEU A 221 -2.95 -20.92 -20.12
N THR A 222 -1.91 -21.21 -19.36
CA THR A 222 -1.80 -22.43 -18.58
C THR A 222 -2.17 -22.11 -17.15
N VAL A 223 -3.19 -22.76 -16.62
CA VAL A 223 -3.78 -22.46 -15.31
C VAL A 223 -3.72 -23.71 -14.43
N HIS A 224 -3.16 -23.54 -13.25
CA HIS A 224 -3.26 -24.50 -12.16
C HIS A 224 -4.06 -23.86 -11.02
N THR A 225 -5.05 -24.56 -10.52
CA THR A 225 -5.86 -24.08 -9.39
C THR A 225 -5.63 -24.92 -8.16
N ALA A 226 -5.50 -24.24 -7.03
CA ALA A 226 -5.46 -24.85 -5.71
C ALA A 226 -6.81 -24.64 -4.99
N ARG A 227 -6.84 -24.90 -3.72
CA ARG A 227 -7.98 -24.67 -2.84
C ARG A 227 -8.36 -23.19 -2.83
N ARG A 228 -9.66 -22.90 -3.02
CA ARG A 228 -10.19 -21.52 -3.12
C ARG A 228 -10.46 -20.83 -1.78
N TRP A 229 -10.18 -21.47 -0.69
CA TRP A 229 -10.32 -20.85 0.63
C TRP A 229 -9.04 -21.05 1.43
N HIS A 230 -8.70 -20.06 2.20
CA HIS A 230 -7.50 -20.03 3.02
C HIS A 230 -7.89 -19.57 4.42
N VAL A 231 -7.32 -20.19 5.42
CA VAL A 231 -7.46 -19.79 6.82
C VAL A 231 -6.10 -19.37 7.33
N GLU A 232 -6.06 -18.19 7.90
CA GLU A 232 -4.89 -17.66 8.58
C GLU A 232 -5.23 -17.40 10.04
N THR A 233 -4.41 -17.89 10.93
CA THR A 233 -4.47 -17.58 12.36
C THR A 233 -3.19 -16.89 12.76
N ASP A 234 -3.32 -15.82 13.52
CA ASP A 234 -2.22 -15.04 14.08
C ASP A 234 -2.34 -14.99 15.60
N VAL A 235 -1.22 -15.18 16.27
CA VAL A 235 -1.10 -14.95 17.73
C VAL A 235 0.12 -14.09 17.96
N SER A 236 -0.06 -12.96 18.65
CA SER A 236 1.01 -12.01 18.90
C SER A 236 0.85 -11.29 20.25
N ASP A 237 1.90 -10.63 20.70
CA ASP A 237 1.89 -9.71 21.84
C ASP A 237 1.76 -8.24 21.42
N SER A 238 1.04 -7.98 20.32
CA SER A 238 0.91 -6.64 19.72
C SER A 238 -0.11 -5.72 20.41
N GLY A 239 -0.84 -6.20 21.40
CA GLY A 239 -1.83 -5.43 22.15
C GLY A 239 -1.22 -4.53 23.21
N LEU A 240 -2.03 -3.60 23.76
CA LEU A 240 -1.65 -2.75 24.89
C LEU A 240 -1.97 -3.44 26.22
N LYS A 241 -1.17 -3.19 27.26
CA LYS A 241 -1.35 -3.78 28.62
C LYS A 241 -2.74 -3.54 29.17
N GLY A 242 -3.27 -2.32 29.01
CA GLY A 242 -4.60 -1.94 29.54
C GLY A 242 -5.76 -2.66 28.89
N THR A 243 -5.62 -3.19 27.66
CA THR A 243 -6.70 -3.81 26.88
C THR A 243 -6.42 -5.27 26.51
N GLY A 244 -5.29 -5.81 26.91
CA GLY A 244 -4.84 -7.17 26.65
C GLY A 244 -3.66 -7.21 25.69
N THR A 245 -2.50 -7.64 26.21
CA THR A 245 -1.22 -7.69 25.47
C THR A 245 -1.25 -8.73 24.36
N TYR A 246 -1.77 -9.91 24.67
CA TYR A 246 -1.80 -11.03 23.70
C TYR A 246 -3.05 -10.93 22.85
N GLN A 247 -2.85 -10.97 21.53
CA GLN A 247 -3.91 -10.88 20.53
C GLN A 247 -3.96 -12.17 19.72
N GLY A 248 -5.16 -12.67 19.47
CA GLY A 248 -5.42 -13.75 18.54
C GLY A 248 -6.33 -13.28 17.43
N ASN A 249 -5.96 -13.55 16.19
CA ASN A 249 -6.74 -13.21 15.02
C ASN A 249 -6.99 -14.44 14.17
N LEU A 250 -8.17 -14.53 13.57
CA LEU A 250 -8.57 -15.50 12.58
C LEU A 250 -9.04 -14.75 11.34
N ASN A 251 -8.49 -15.10 10.19
CA ASN A 251 -8.90 -14.58 8.90
C ASN A 251 -9.23 -15.73 7.95
N VAL A 252 -10.35 -15.62 7.25
CA VAL A 252 -10.78 -16.57 6.23
C VAL A 252 -10.95 -15.82 4.94
N SER A 253 -10.24 -16.26 3.90
CA SER A 253 -10.35 -15.68 2.56
C SER A 253 -10.90 -16.70 1.57
N PHE A 254 -11.68 -16.19 0.63
CA PHE A 254 -12.30 -16.92 -0.47
C PHE A 254 -11.83 -16.33 -1.78
N ASP A 255 -11.22 -17.16 -2.58
CA ASP A 255 -10.66 -16.84 -3.88
C ASP A 255 -11.70 -17.05 -4.97
N ASN A 256 -11.89 -16.01 -5.77
CA ASN A 256 -12.76 -16.02 -6.94
C ASN A 256 -14.21 -16.46 -6.65
N PRO A 257 -14.87 -15.95 -5.57
CA PRO A 257 -16.23 -16.36 -5.21
C PRO A 257 -17.28 -16.05 -6.28
N LEU A 258 -17.15 -14.92 -7.00
CA LEU A 258 -18.08 -14.52 -8.05
C LEU A 258 -17.59 -14.88 -9.46
N GLY A 259 -16.39 -15.44 -9.61
CA GLY A 259 -15.84 -15.81 -10.90
C GLY A 259 -15.11 -14.68 -11.64
N TRP A 260 -14.95 -13.50 -11.04
CA TRP A 260 -14.34 -12.31 -11.65
C TRP A 260 -12.88 -12.09 -11.21
N ASN A 261 -12.21 -13.14 -10.77
CA ASN A 261 -10.88 -13.10 -10.18
C ASN A 261 -10.84 -12.20 -8.93
N ASP A 262 -11.91 -12.23 -8.21
CA ASP A 262 -12.18 -11.46 -7.01
C ASP A 262 -11.69 -12.18 -5.75
N ILE A 263 -11.47 -11.43 -4.68
CA ILE A 263 -11.06 -11.96 -3.37
C ILE A 263 -11.99 -11.38 -2.33
N PHE A 264 -12.58 -12.25 -1.53
CA PHE A 264 -13.37 -11.88 -0.36
C PHE A 264 -12.70 -12.40 0.90
N SER A 265 -12.56 -11.57 1.94
CA SER A 265 -11.97 -11.97 3.22
C SER A 265 -12.83 -11.48 4.37
N ILE A 266 -12.94 -12.30 5.40
CA ILE A 266 -13.54 -11.96 6.69
C ILE A 266 -12.57 -12.34 7.81
N GLY A 267 -12.55 -11.55 8.87
CA GLY A 267 -11.68 -11.83 10.00
C GLY A 267 -12.29 -11.38 11.31
N ALA A 268 -11.84 -12.00 12.39
CA ALA A 268 -12.15 -11.62 13.76
C ALA A 268 -10.89 -11.71 14.62
N GLY A 269 -10.77 -10.80 15.58
CA GLY A 269 -9.65 -10.77 16.52
C GLY A 269 -10.13 -10.53 17.95
N HIS A 270 -9.42 -11.10 18.90
CA HIS A 270 -9.73 -10.98 20.32
C HIS A 270 -8.45 -10.96 21.17
N ALA A 271 -8.47 -10.21 22.26
CA ALA A 271 -7.43 -10.30 23.27
C ALA A 271 -7.48 -11.65 23.98
N LEU A 272 -6.35 -12.36 23.99
CA LEU A 272 -6.19 -13.66 24.63
C LEU A 272 -5.80 -13.50 26.11
N PHE A 273 -6.07 -14.53 26.92
CA PHE A 273 -5.64 -14.61 28.33
C PHE A 273 -6.04 -13.39 29.18
N THR A 274 -7.23 -12.83 28.91
CA THR A 274 -7.74 -11.68 29.66
C THR A 274 -8.28 -12.13 31.02
N HIS A 275 -7.94 -11.39 32.09
CA HIS A 275 -8.54 -11.59 33.41
C HIS A 275 -10.00 -11.10 33.39
N PRO A 276 -10.92 -11.66 34.23
CA PRO A 276 -12.29 -11.18 34.35
C PRO A 276 -12.39 -9.68 34.64
N ASP A 277 -11.46 -9.15 35.45
CA ASP A 277 -11.31 -7.73 35.78
C ASP A 277 -10.35 -6.99 34.85
N GLY A 278 -9.83 -7.65 33.82
CA GLY A 278 -8.85 -7.10 32.88
C GLY A 278 -9.49 -6.38 31.71
N GLY A 279 -8.61 -5.79 30.91
CA GLY A 279 -8.98 -5.24 29.61
C GLY A 279 -9.26 -6.33 28.59
N SER A 280 -10.00 -5.97 27.55
CA SER A 280 -10.21 -6.84 26.39
C SER A 280 -10.41 -6.02 25.12
N THR A 281 -10.08 -6.63 24.00
CA THR A 281 -10.36 -6.10 22.67
C THR A 281 -11.14 -7.11 21.86
N PHE A 282 -11.96 -6.63 20.93
CA PHE A 282 -12.61 -7.44 19.93
C PHE A 282 -12.66 -6.67 18.62
N SER A 283 -12.28 -7.32 17.53
CA SER A 283 -12.30 -6.73 16.19
C SER A 283 -12.94 -7.67 15.18
N GLU A 284 -13.62 -7.10 14.21
CA GLU A 284 -14.17 -7.79 13.05
C GLU A 284 -13.82 -7.01 11.80
N ASN A 285 -13.54 -7.69 10.72
CA ASN A 285 -13.28 -7.05 9.43
C ASN A 285 -13.82 -7.88 8.29
N ALA A 286 -14.21 -7.20 7.23
CA ALA A 286 -14.53 -7.81 5.95
C ALA A 286 -13.94 -6.95 4.84
N SER A 287 -13.44 -7.59 3.79
CA SER A 287 -12.89 -6.91 2.62
C SER A 287 -13.23 -7.65 1.33
N TYR A 288 -13.37 -6.89 0.26
CA TYR A 288 -13.62 -7.41 -1.07
C TYR A 288 -12.78 -6.66 -2.09
N SER A 289 -12.23 -7.38 -3.08
CA SER A 289 -11.40 -6.79 -4.12
C SER A 289 -11.60 -7.50 -5.44
N VAL A 290 -11.80 -6.73 -6.53
CA VAL A 290 -12.07 -7.23 -7.88
C VAL A 290 -11.27 -6.44 -8.91
N PRO A 291 -10.61 -7.12 -9.89
CA PRO A 291 -9.92 -6.47 -11.00
C PRO A 291 -10.89 -6.18 -12.15
N TRP A 292 -10.57 -5.15 -12.94
CA TRP A 292 -11.23 -4.86 -14.22
C TRP A 292 -10.23 -4.24 -15.20
N GLY A 293 -9.49 -5.07 -15.91
CA GLY A 293 -8.45 -4.63 -16.83
C GLY A 293 -7.36 -3.79 -16.14
N TRP A 294 -7.30 -2.50 -16.49
CA TRP A 294 -6.37 -1.54 -15.87
C TRP A 294 -6.78 -1.08 -14.47
N TRP A 295 -7.97 -1.45 -14.02
CA TRP A 295 -8.54 -1.02 -12.75
C TRP A 295 -8.54 -2.15 -11.72
N THR A 296 -8.46 -1.77 -10.46
CA THR A 296 -8.75 -2.63 -9.32
C THR A 296 -9.66 -1.87 -8.37
N PHE A 297 -10.78 -2.47 -7.99
CA PHE A 297 -11.72 -1.95 -7.02
C PHE A 297 -11.60 -2.75 -5.74
N SER A 298 -11.57 -2.06 -4.61
CA SER A 298 -11.57 -2.72 -3.31
C SER A 298 -12.38 -1.93 -2.31
N GLY A 299 -12.96 -2.63 -1.34
CA GLY A 299 -13.68 -2.05 -0.23
C GLY A 299 -13.42 -2.84 1.03
N SER A 300 -13.41 -2.16 2.17
CA SER A 300 -13.27 -2.79 3.47
C SER A 300 -14.17 -2.13 4.52
N VAL A 301 -14.59 -2.93 5.49
CA VAL A 301 -15.24 -2.49 6.71
C VAL A 301 -14.58 -3.20 7.88
N SER A 302 -14.35 -2.47 8.95
CA SER A 302 -13.84 -3.04 10.21
C SER A 302 -14.53 -2.41 11.40
N THR A 303 -14.82 -3.23 12.40
CA THR A 303 -15.29 -2.80 13.72
C THR A 303 -14.25 -3.13 14.76
N TYR A 304 -14.22 -2.34 15.80
CA TYR A 304 -13.31 -2.55 16.92
C TYR A 304 -14.00 -2.12 18.20
N ARG A 305 -13.86 -2.93 19.25
CA ARG A 305 -14.38 -2.67 20.60
C ARG A 305 -13.27 -2.92 21.60
N TYR A 306 -13.20 -2.07 22.61
CA TYR A 306 -12.29 -2.29 23.74
C TYR A 306 -13.01 -2.08 25.07
N ARG A 307 -12.47 -2.70 26.08
CA ARG A 307 -12.78 -2.51 27.49
C ARG A 307 -11.48 -2.47 28.27
N GLN A 308 -11.37 -1.51 29.18
CA GLN A 308 -10.27 -1.44 30.13
C GLN A 308 -10.72 -0.83 31.44
N TRP A 309 -9.94 -1.06 32.49
CA TRP A 309 -10.05 -0.35 33.75
C TRP A 309 -9.00 0.75 33.80
N VAL A 310 -9.42 1.92 34.25
CA VAL A 310 -8.56 3.09 34.43
C VAL A 310 -8.52 3.43 35.92
N GLU A 311 -7.33 3.55 36.46
CA GLU A 311 -7.14 3.99 37.83
C GLU A 311 -7.47 5.49 37.94
N GLY A 312 -8.44 5.85 38.75
CA GLY A 312 -8.72 7.22 39.17
C GLY A 312 -8.07 7.52 40.50
N PHE A 313 -8.34 8.71 41.10
CA PHE A 313 -7.74 9.14 42.36
C PHE A 313 -8.13 8.22 43.54
N ASP A 314 -9.41 7.90 43.66
CA ASP A 314 -9.95 7.07 44.79
C ASP A 314 -10.68 5.81 44.31
N SER A 315 -10.81 5.58 43.02
CA SER A 315 -11.58 4.46 42.49
C SER A 315 -11.16 4.09 41.08
N ARG A 316 -11.40 2.83 40.72
CA ARG A 316 -11.27 2.34 39.33
C ARG A 316 -12.56 2.56 38.59
N PHE A 317 -12.48 3.01 37.36
CA PHE A 317 -13.62 3.13 36.47
C PHE A 317 -13.42 2.37 35.17
N ARG A 318 -14.53 1.84 34.66
CA ARG A 318 -14.53 1.10 33.41
C ARG A 318 -14.63 2.07 32.23
N SER A 319 -13.60 2.06 31.37
CA SER A 319 -13.60 2.73 30.08
C SER A 319 -13.87 1.70 28.97
N THR A 320 -14.82 2.00 28.10
CA THR A 320 -15.14 1.19 26.92
C THR A 320 -15.23 2.08 25.70
N GLY A 321 -15.03 1.51 24.52
CA GLY A 321 -15.25 2.24 23.29
C GLY A 321 -15.46 1.29 22.11
N ASN A 322 -16.04 1.85 21.07
CA ASN A 322 -16.19 1.17 19.79
C ASN A 322 -15.82 2.12 18.65
N SER A 323 -15.31 1.55 17.58
CA SER A 323 -15.12 2.27 16.33
C SER A 323 -15.50 1.41 15.13
N THR A 324 -16.01 2.05 14.09
CA THR A 324 -16.29 1.45 12.80
C THR A 324 -15.60 2.28 11.75
N SER A 325 -14.80 1.62 10.90
CA SER A 325 -14.12 2.23 9.77
C SER A 325 -14.53 1.52 8.49
N SER A 326 -14.82 2.28 7.44
CA SER A 326 -15.10 1.75 6.11
C SER A 326 -14.33 2.53 5.07
N ASP A 327 -13.87 1.85 4.03
CA ASP A 327 -13.24 2.51 2.90
C ASP A 327 -13.54 1.82 1.57
N VAL A 328 -13.49 2.61 0.51
CA VAL A 328 -13.51 2.17 -0.88
C VAL A 328 -12.30 2.77 -1.59
N THR A 329 -11.56 1.93 -2.28
CA THR A 329 -10.37 2.32 -3.04
C THR A 329 -10.53 1.89 -4.50
N VAL A 330 -10.23 2.81 -5.41
CA VAL A 330 -10.16 2.57 -6.85
C VAL A 330 -8.73 2.85 -7.29
N GLN A 331 -8.08 1.85 -7.83
CA GLN A 331 -6.74 1.97 -8.39
C GLN A 331 -6.78 1.81 -9.90
N ARG A 332 -6.05 2.66 -10.62
CA ARG A 332 -5.85 2.54 -12.07
C ARG A 332 -4.37 2.50 -12.40
N LEU A 333 -3.95 1.49 -13.14
CA LEU A 333 -2.62 1.46 -13.73
C LEU A 333 -2.55 2.48 -14.88
N LEU A 334 -1.61 3.44 -14.79
CA LEU A 334 -1.40 4.50 -15.77
C LEU A 334 -0.34 4.12 -16.80
N THR A 335 0.80 3.63 -16.31
CA THR A 335 1.92 3.22 -17.16
C THR A 335 2.54 1.93 -16.64
N ARG A 336 3.00 1.12 -17.58
CA ARG A 336 3.73 -0.11 -17.35
C ARG A 336 4.88 -0.21 -18.33
N GLY A 337 6.06 -0.49 -17.84
CA GLY A 337 7.25 -0.83 -18.62
C GLY A 337 7.81 -2.17 -18.18
N THR A 338 8.95 -2.53 -18.72
CA THR A 338 9.64 -3.79 -18.39
C THR A 338 10.14 -3.85 -16.93
N SER A 339 10.46 -2.72 -16.33
CA SER A 339 11.02 -2.63 -14.97
C SER A 339 10.25 -1.69 -14.05
N SER A 340 9.14 -1.10 -14.51
CA SER A 340 8.38 -0.17 -13.68
C SER A 340 6.90 -0.16 -13.97
N LYS A 341 6.10 0.22 -12.97
CA LYS A 341 4.68 0.51 -13.12
C LYS A 341 4.27 1.70 -12.26
N THR A 342 3.36 2.51 -12.78
CA THR A 342 2.80 3.67 -12.09
C THR A 342 1.29 3.57 -12.08
N SER A 343 0.69 3.73 -10.92
CA SER A 343 -0.76 3.72 -10.72
C SER A 343 -1.21 4.97 -9.99
N ILE A 344 -2.46 5.33 -10.18
CA ILE A 344 -3.17 6.32 -9.37
C ILE A 344 -4.20 5.59 -8.51
N GLU A 345 -4.31 5.99 -7.24
CA GLU A 345 -5.30 5.49 -6.29
C GLU A 345 -6.21 6.63 -5.85
N ALA A 346 -7.51 6.40 -5.84
CA ALA A 346 -8.49 7.26 -5.20
C ALA A 346 -9.17 6.47 -4.09
N ARG A 347 -9.18 7.00 -2.86
CA ARG A 347 -9.77 6.37 -1.69
C ARG A 347 -10.75 7.29 -1.01
N LEU A 348 -11.91 6.75 -0.66
CA LEU A 348 -12.89 7.37 0.22
C LEU A 348 -12.95 6.55 1.51
N ALA A 349 -12.85 7.22 2.65
CA ALA A 349 -12.90 6.57 3.95
C ALA A 349 -13.85 7.31 4.89
N ALA A 350 -14.54 6.55 5.73
CA ALA A 350 -15.38 7.07 6.80
C ALA A 350 -15.08 6.29 8.09
N ARG A 351 -15.07 7.02 9.22
CA ARG A 351 -14.87 6.44 10.55
C ARG A 351 -15.85 7.06 11.54
N SER A 352 -16.42 6.21 12.39
CA SER A 352 -17.23 6.60 13.54
C SER A 352 -16.66 5.93 14.79
N ALA A 353 -16.45 6.70 15.87
CA ALA A 353 -15.89 6.21 17.11
C ALA A 353 -16.59 6.83 18.32
N HIS A 354 -16.84 6.03 19.35
CA HIS A 354 -17.53 6.38 20.57
C HIS A 354 -16.76 5.86 21.79
N SER A 355 -16.69 6.66 22.84
CA SER A 355 -16.10 6.30 24.14
C SER A 355 -17.12 6.43 25.25
N TYR A 356 -17.00 5.56 26.26
CA TYR A 356 -17.88 5.52 27.42
C TYR A 356 -17.06 5.37 28.70
N ILE A 357 -17.46 6.06 29.75
CA ILE A 357 -16.97 5.88 31.12
C ILE A 357 -18.14 5.43 31.97
N GLN A 358 -18.03 4.26 32.62
CA GLN A 358 -19.09 3.63 33.41
C GLN A 358 -20.44 3.52 32.66
N GLY A 359 -20.38 3.32 31.32
CA GLY A 359 -21.55 3.21 30.47
C GLY A 359 -22.14 4.54 29.98
N VAL A 360 -21.61 5.68 30.43
CA VAL A 360 -22.02 7.02 29.99
C VAL A 360 -21.12 7.48 28.85
N GLU A 361 -21.71 7.89 27.72
CA GLU A 361 -20.95 8.36 26.56
C GLU A 361 -20.19 9.66 26.87
N VAL A 362 -18.92 9.69 26.48
CA VAL A 362 -18.08 10.89 26.57
C VAL A 362 -18.22 11.66 25.26
N GLY A 363 -19.17 12.59 25.20
CA GLY A 363 -19.56 13.28 23.97
C GLY A 363 -18.40 14.02 23.26
N ILE A 364 -17.45 14.58 24.02
CA ILE A 364 -16.26 15.27 23.46
C ILE A 364 -15.28 14.32 22.77
N GLN A 365 -15.36 13.02 23.02
CA GLN A 365 -14.54 11.98 22.39
C GLN A 365 -15.27 11.29 21.22
N ARG A 366 -16.52 11.65 20.97
CA ARG A 366 -17.25 11.14 19.80
C ARG A 366 -16.61 11.67 18.54
N GLN A 367 -16.25 10.78 17.62
CA GLN A 367 -15.62 11.12 16.35
C GLN A 367 -16.44 10.57 15.19
N ARG A 368 -16.72 11.43 14.21
CA ARG A 368 -17.22 11.05 12.89
C ARG A 368 -16.41 11.81 11.87
N VAL A 369 -15.55 11.09 11.17
CA VAL A 369 -14.59 11.66 10.22
C VAL A 369 -14.78 10.96 8.88
N ALA A 370 -14.78 11.75 7.82
CA ALA A 370 -14.70 11.24 6.46
C ALA A 370 -13.58 11.93 5.70
N SER A 371 -12.93 11.20 4.82
CA SER A 371 -11.83 11.74 4.01
C SER A 371 -11.85 11.17 2.60
N ALA A 372 -11.30 11.97 1.68
CA ALA A 372 -10.96 11.56 0.32
C ALA A 372 -9.45 11.68 0.16
N GLU A 373 -8.83 10.68 -0.43
CA GLU A 373 -7.39 10.62 -0.70
C GLU A 373 -7.16 10.35 -2.17
N LEU A 374 -6.17 11.03 -2.75
CA LEU A 374 -5.61 10.75 -4.06
C LEU A 374 -4.13 10.45 -3.89
N ALA A 375 -3.64 9.35 -4.46
CA ALA A 375 -2.25 8.97 -4.35
C ALA A 375 -1.68 8.48 -5.68
N LEU A 376 -0.40 8.80 -5.91
CA LEU A 376 0.42 8.24 -6.97
C LEU A 376 1.27 7.13 -6.38
N VAL A 377 1.22 5.94 -6.99
CA VAL A 377 1.98 4.77 -6.59
C VAL A 377 2.90 4.38 -7.72
N HIS A 378 4.18 4.23 -7.43
CA HIS A 378 5.21 3.86 -8.39
C HIS A 378 6.05 2.72 -7.86
N ARG A 379 6.23 1.67 -8.66
CA ARG A 379 7.20 0.58 -8.42
C ARG A 379 8.26 0.62 -9.50
N HIS A 380 9.51 0.47 -9.10
CA HIS A 380 10.65 0.41 -10.02
C HIS A 380 11.65 -0.65 -9.59
N TYR A 381 12.15 -1.41 -10.56
CA TYR A 381 13.25 -2.37 -10.36
C TYR A 381 14.54 -1.81 -10.96
N ILE A 382 15.58 -1.69 -10.14
CA ILE A 382 16.92 -1.26 -10.56
C ILE A 382 17.89 -2.41 -10.27
N GLY A 383 18.24 -3.18 -11.31
CA GLY A 383 18.93 -4.43 -11.13
C GLY A 383 18.10 -5.38 -10.26
N GLN A 384 18.62 -5.78 -9.10
CA GLN A 384 17.91 -6.64 -8.16
C GLN A 384 17.15 -5.85 -7.07
N ALA A 385 17.29 -4.53 -7.04
CA ALA A 385 16.60 -3.71 -6.05
C ALA A 385 15.17 -3.40 -6.48
N GLN A 386 14.21 -3.59 -5.58
CA GLN A 386 12.84 -3.13 -5.71
C GLN A 386 12.65 -1.83 -4.94
N ILE A 387 12.07 -0.85 -5.57
CA ILE A 387 11.73 0.45 -4.99
C ILE A 387 10.23 0.66 -5.15
N ASP A 388 9.53 0.88 -4.04
CA ASP A 388 8.12 1.25 -4.03
C ASP A 388 7.97 2.64 -3.42
N ALA A 389 7.27 3.53 -4.12
CA ALA A 389 6.99 4.88 -3.68
C ALA A 389 5.50 5.18 -3.75
N ARG A 390 4.95 5.84 -2.73
CA ARG A 390 3.56 6.31 -2.70
C ARG A 390 3.52 7.74 -2.17
N LEU A 391 3.03 8.65 -3.00
CA LEU A 391 2.77 10.04 -2.63
C LEU A 391 1.26 10.24 -2.58
N GLY A 392 0.72 10.55 -1.40
CA GLY A 392 -0.71 10.73 -1.16
C GLY A 392 -1.04 12.13 -0.67
N TYR A 393 -2.21 12.62 -1.09
CA TYR A 393 -2.86 13.78 -0.52
C TYR A 393 -4.26 13.42 -0.06
N GLN A 394 -4.52 13.58 1.24
CA GLN A 394 -5.80 13.29 1.90
C GLN A 394 -6.44 14.60 2.35
N ARG A 395 -7.76 14.71 2.12
CA ARG A 395 -8.58 15.82 2.57
C ARG A 395 -9.74 15.31 3.42
N GLY A 396 -9.92 15.89 4.60
CA GLY A 396 -11.12 15.69 5.39
C GLY A 396 -12.35 16.30 4.70
N THR A 397 -13.46 15.55 4.63
CA THR A 397 -14.67 15.90 3.88
C THR A 397 -15.91 15.99 4.77
N PRO A 398 -16.97 16.71 4.33
CA PRO A 398 -18.26 16.77 5.05
C PRO A 398 -19.14 15.54 4.82
N TRP A 399 -18.69 14.56 4.07
CA TRP A 399 -19.51 13.44 3.63
C TRP A 399 -19.78 12.46 4.76
N PHE A 400 -20.76 11.57 4.56
CA PHE A 400 -21.11 10.46 5.47
C PHE A 400 -21.38 10.89 6.92
N GLY A 401 -21.96 12.08 7.12
CA GLY A 401 -22.26 12.58 8.47
C GLY A 401 -21.04 12.99 9.29
N SER A 402 -19.89 13.26 8.62
CA SER A 402 -18.71 13.79 9.28
C SER A 402 -19.03 15.06 10.05
N GLN A 403 -18.62 15.08 11.32
CA GLN A 403 -18.87 16.21 12.20
C GLN A 403 -18.18 17.47 11.67
N TRP A 404 -18.88 18.59 11.76
CA TRP A 404 -18.25 19.90 11.69
C TRP A 404 -17.59 20.14 13.06
N ALA A 405 -16.28 19.93 13.15
CA ALA A 405 -15.53 20.51 14.24
C ALA A 405 -15.37 21.99 13.90
N GLY A 406 -16.01 22.87 14.65
CA GLY A 406 -15.77 24.30 14.55
C GLY A 406 -14.27 24.51 14.77
N TYR A 407 -13.59 25.00 13.74
CA TYR A 407 -12.20 25.38 13.86
C TYR A 407 -12.16 26.71 14.62
N ASP A 408 -11.73 26.65 15.84
CA ASP A 408 -11.29 27.84 16.59
C ASP A 408 -9.76 27.83 16.63
N PRO A 409 -9.09 28.65 15.76
CA PRO A 409 -7.64 28.68 15.71
C PRO A 409 -7.00 29.10 17.05
N GLU A 410 -7.71 29.85 17.88
CA GLU A 410 -7.21 30.34 19.16
C GLU A 410 -7.24 29.26 20.24
N VAL A 411 -8.15 28.30 20.16
CA VAL A 411 -8.32 27.22 21.14
C VAL A 411 -7.63 25.93 20.71
N GLY A 412 -7.20 25.80 19.44
CA GLY A 412 -6.41 24.67 18.97
C GLY A 412 -7.17 23.33 18.87
N TYR A 413 -8.49 23.36 18.62
CA TYR A 413 -9.25 22.12 18.41
C TYR A 413 -8.91 21.45 17.08
N PRO A 414 -8.86 20.09 17.04
CA PRO A 414 -8.66 19.36 15.78
C PRO A 414 -9.77 19.62 14.78
N THR A 415 -9.41 19.79 13.51
CA THR A 415 -10.38 19.99 12.42
C THR A 415 -10.60 18.73 11.62
N ASN A 416 -11.86 18.43 11.27
CA ASN A 416 -12.21 17.38 10.32
C ASN A 416 -12.13 17.85 8.84
N ARG A 417 -11.62 19.07 8.59
CA ARG A 417 -11.40 19.68 7.25
C ARG A 417 -9.92 19.77 6.90
N TYR A 418 -9.12 18.94 7.50
CA TYR A 418 -7.66 18.96 7.34
C TYR A 418 -7.20 18.59 5.92
N GLY A 419 -6.01 19.07 5.57
CA GLY A 419 -5.21 18.61 4.44
C GLY A 419 -3.98 17.87 4.96
N LEU A 420 -3.69 16.70 4.39
CA LEU A 420 -2.61 15.82 4.83
C LEU A 420 -1.86 15.27 3.63
N THR A 421 -0.55 15.53 3.56
CA THR A 421 0.34 14.93 2.56
C THR A 421 1.15 13.81 3.20
N THR A 422 1.24 12.68 2.53
CA THR A 422 2.02 11.51 2.96
C THR A 422 2.97 11.06 1.85
N LEU A 423 4.16 10.63 2.24
CA LEU A 423 5.12 9.95 1.36
C LEU A 423 5.56 8.66 2.04
N ASP A 424 5.32 7.54 1.38
CA ASP A 424 5.87 6.23 1.74
C ASP A 424 6.89 5.82 0.67
N LEU A 425 8.08 5.43 1.09
CA LEU A 425 9.15 4.94 0.23
C LEU A 425 9.73 3.68 0.85
N SER A 426 9.76 2.59 0.12
CA SER A 426 10.44 1.36 0.53
C SER A 426 11.42 0.88 -0.52
N ILE A 427 12.52 0.32 -0.05
CA ILE A 427 13.60 -0.24 -0.86
C ILE A 427 13.90 -1.62 -0.29
N SER A 428 13.85 -2.65 -1.13
CA SER A 428 14.31 -4.00 -0.81
C SER A 428 15.43 -4.38 -1.78
N LYS A 429 16.60 -4.72 -1.24
CA LYS A 429 17.78 -5.03 -2.05
C LYS A 429 18.49 -6.27 -1.53
N PRO A 430 18.58 -7.34 -2.33
CA PRO A 430 19.50 -8.45 -2.07
C PRO A 430 20.96 -7.97 -2.13
N LEU A 431 21.74 -8.44 -1.17
CA LEU A 431 23.16 -8.13 -1.01
C LEU A 431 23.95 -9.43 -0.82
N THR A 432 25.24 -9.39 -1.10
CA THR A 432 26.17 -10.48 -0.72
C THR A 432 27.14 -9.95 0.33
N LEU A 433 27.06 -10.49 1.55
CA LEU A 433 27.91 -10.14 2.68
C LEU A 433 28.75 -11.36 3.06
N ALA A 434 30.08 -11.24 3.00
CA ALA A 434 31.02 -12.34 3.31
C ALA A 434 30.67 -13.66 2.60
N GLY A 435 30.24 -13.59 1.32
CA GLY A 435 29.87 -14.75 0.51
C GLY A 435 28.47 -15.33 0.79
N ARG A 436 27.70 -14.72 1.67
CA ARG A 436 26.31 -15.14 1.99
C ARG A 436 25.30 -14.14 1.47
N GLN A 437 24.13 -14.63 1.08
CA GLN A 437 23.01 -13.77 0.70
C GLN A 437 22.48 -13.06 1.95
N ALA A 438 22.21 -11.77 1.80
CA ALA A 438 21.54 -10.94 2.78
C ALA A 438 20.47 -10.08 2.06
N ILE A 439 19.47 -9.61 2.78
CA ILE A 439 18.45 -8.70 2.25
C ILE A 439 18.50 -7.43 3.10
N TRP A 440 18.66 -6.30 2.45
CA TRP A 440 18.52 -5.00 3.10
C TRP A 440 17.17 -4.39 2.71
N ASP A 441 16.35 -4.17 3.72
CA ASP A 441 15.06 -3.50 3.61
C ASP A 441 15.12 -2.16 4.33
N SER A 442 14.67 -1.10 3.67
CA SER A 442 14.57 0.23 4.23
C SER A 442 13.20 0.81 3.90
N SER A 443 12.49 1.31 4.91
CA SER A 443 11.21 1.98 4.71
C SER A 443 11.18 3.34 5.39
N LEU A 444 10.78 4.36 4.63
CA LEU A 444 10.61 5.74 5.06
C LEU A 444 9.13 6.11 4.94
N ARG A 445 8.56 6.60 6.04
CA ARG A 445 7.27 7.28 6.01
C ARG A 445 7.45 8.73 6.43
N MET A 446 6.85 9.64 5.66
CA MET A 446 6.76 11.06 5.98
C MET A 446 5.31 11.51 5.95
N GLN A 447 4.98 12.42 6.84
CA GLN A 447 3.67 13.04 6.93
C GLN A 447 3.80 14.54 7.16
N ARG A 448 2.95 15.32 6.51
CA ARG A 448 2.90 16.78 6.69
C ARG A 448 1.47 17.30 6.63
N SER A 449 1.07 18.01 7.67
CA SER A 449 -0.14 18.82 7.70
C SER A 449 0.17 20.18 8.34
N THR A 450 -0.54 21.22 7.93
CA THR A 450 -0.55 22.54 8.57
C THR A 450 -1.73 22.69 9.51
N ASP A 451 -2.72 21.81 9.38
CA ASP A 451 -3.94 21.82 10.18
C ASP A 451 -3.75 21.01 11.46
N HIS A 452 -4.50 21.34 12.51
CA HIS A 452 -4.64 20.48 13.68
C HIS A 452 -5.41 19.21 13.30
N LEU A 453 -4.74 18.08 13.35
CA LEU A 453 -5.30 16.80 12.94
C LEU A 453 -6.10 16.13 14.07
N PRO A 454 -7.16 15.39 13.74
CA PRO A 454 -7.73 14.42 14.66
C PRO A 454 -6.66 13.44 15.15
N ALA A 455 -6.73 13.01 16.41
CA ALA A 455 -5.69 12.20 17.06
C ALA A 455 -5.32 10.94 16.26
N ALA A 456 -6.31 10.29 15.63
CA ALA A 456 -6.07 9.12 14.79
C ALA A 456 -5.37 9.42 13.45
N GLU A 457 -5.26 10.69 13.04
CA GLU A 457 -4.56 11.11 11.83
C GLU A 457 -3.13 11.59 12.10
N LEU A 458 -2.71 11.71 13.37
CA LEU A 458 -1.35 12.05 13.74
C LEU A 458 -0.38 10.93 13.34
N ILE A 459 0.83 11.31 12.91
CA ILE A 459 1.93 10.34 12.82
C ILE A 459 2.45 10.05 14.22
N THR A 460 2.62 8.77 14.53
CA THR A 460 3.09 8.30 15.84
C THR A 460 4.43 7.59 15.72
N LEU A 461 5.23 7.69 16.79
CA LEU A 461 6.52 7.02 16.93
C LEU A 461 6.55 6.25 18.26
N GLY A 462 7.26 5.12 18.25
CA GLY A 462 7.43 4.26 19.43
C GLY A 462 6.48 3.06 19.38
N GLY A 463 7.03 1.87 19.12
CA GLY A 463 6.31 0.61 19.00
C GLY A 463 6.72 -0.19 17.77
N ARG A 464 6.25 -1.44 17.70
CA ARG A 464 6.71 -2.42 16.70
C ARG A 464 6.46 -2.02 15.23
N TYR A 465 5.46 -1.17 14.99
CA TYR A 465 5.04 -0.79 13.62
C TYR A 465 5.66 0.53 13.14
N THR A 466 6.39 1.26 14.00
CA THR A 466 6.99 2.57 13.65
C THR A 466 8.49 2.58 13.98
N VAL A 467 8.89 3.04 15.15
CA VAL A 467 10.27 2.98 15.64
C VAL A 467 10.37 1.84 16.65
N ARG A 468 11.00 0.73 16.27
CA ARG A 468 11.15 -0.47 17.11
C ARG A 468 12.13 -0.23 18.27
N GLY A 469 12.05 -1.06 19.32
CA GLY A 469 12.83 -0.88 20.54
C GLY A 469 12.08 -0.10 21.63
N PHE A 470 10.78 0.10 21.43
CA PHE A 470 9.82 0.69 22.37
C PHE A 470 8.59 -0.20 22.46
N ASP A 471 7.97 -0.25 23.66
CA ASP A 471 6.85 -1.16 23.97
C ASP A 471 5.49 -0.72 23.40
N GLY A 472 5.38 0.50 22.89
CA GLY A 472 4.13 1.03 22.32
C GLY A 472 3.12 1.58 23.34
N GLU A 473 3.39 1.47 24.65
CA GLU A 473 2.51 2.00 25.69
C GLU A 473 2.51 3.53 25.72
N GLN A 474 3.66 4.11 25.44
CA GLN A 474 3.80 5.55 25.20
C GLN A 474 4.28 5.80 23.78
N THR A 475 3.67 6.77 23.09
CA THR A 475 4.05 7.17 21.73
C THR A 475 4.28 8.67 21.66
N LEU A 476 5.18 9.10 20.78
CA LEU A 476 5.24 10.49 20.34
C LEU A 476 4.31 10.68 19.16
N ALA A 477 3.56 11.77 19.11
CA ALA A 477 2.61 12.05 18.05
C ALA A 477 2.76 13.49 17.55
N GLY A 478 2.45 13.73 16.30
CA GLY A 478 2.47 15.08 15.71
C GLY A 478 1.78 15.14 14.33
N GLU A 479 1.47 16.35 13.90
CA GLU A 479 0.89 16.63 12.57
C GLU A 479 1.90 16.43 11.46
N ARG A 480 3.18 16.61 11.78
CA ARG A 480 4.33 16.48 10.87
C ARG A 480 5.32 15.51 11.47
N GLY A 481 5.91 14.72 10.64
CA GLY A 481 6.95 13.80 11.11
C GLY A 481 7.43 12.87 10.02
N ALA A 482 8.46 12.13 10.37
CA ALA A 482 9.00 11.07 9.55
C ALA A 482 9.59 9.97 10.43
N TYR A 483 9.56 8.75 9.95
CA TYR A 483 10.40 7.68 10.48
C TYR A 483 11.03 6.87 9.36
N LEU A 484 12.23 6.40 9.63
CA LEU A 484 13.02 5.52 8.77
C LEU A 484 13.30 4.24 9.53
N ARG A 485 12.91 3.12 8.97
CA ARG A 485 13.20 1.77 9.47
C ARG A 485 14.20 1.12 8.54
N ASN A 486 15.24 0.52 9.11
CA ASN A 486 16.22 -0.25 8.36
C ASN A 486 16.33 -1.64 8.96
N THR A 487 16.36 -2.65 8.11
CA THR A 487 16.51 -4.05 8.53
C THR A 487 17.48 -4.75 7.60
N LEU A 488 18.45 -5.45 8.17
CA LEU A 488 19.33 -6.36 7.48
C LEU A 488 19.00 -7.78 7.90
N THR A 489 18.56 -8.59 6.96
CA THR A 489 18.13 -9.98 7.17
C THR A 489 19.13 -10.94 6.51
N LEU A 490 19.45 -12.02 7.20
CA LEU A 490 20.34 -13.09 6.72
C LEU A 490 19.53 -14.39 6.57
N PRO A 491 19.03 -14.75 5.35
CA PRO A 491 18.32 -15.99 5.13
C PRO A 491 19.23 -17.22 5.34
N LEU A 492 18.91 -18.10 6.29
CA LEU A 492 19.65 -19.30 6.66
C LEU A 492 18.70 -20.52 6.67
N GLY A 493 18.27 -20.98 5.50
CA GLY A 493 17.27 -22.05 5.37
C GLY A 493 15.90 -21.62 5.92
N MET A 494 15.40 -22.34 6.94
CA MET A 494 14.13 -22.01 7.58
C MET A 494 14.21 -20.82 8.55
N PHE A 495 15.39 -20.34 8.88
CA PHE A 495 15.63 -19.24 9.81
C PHE A 495 16.15 -18.02 9.07
N ALA A 496 15.79 -16.85 9.53
CA ALA A 496 16.22 -15.57 8.99
C ALA A 496 16.49 -14.58 10.14
N PRO A 497 17.66 -14.65 10.81
CA PRO A 497 18.02 -13.64 11.80
C PRO A 497 18.13 -12.27 11.14
N TYR A 498 17.74 -11.23 11.87
CA TYR A 498 17.80 -9.87 11.39
C TYR A 498 18.24 -8.88 12.47
N LEU A 499 18.82 -7.78 12.02
CA LEU A 499 19.17 -6.61 12.82
C LEU A 499 18.48 -5.38 12.22
N GLY A 500 17.91 -4.54 13.06
CA GLY A 500 17.29 -3.29 12.61
C GLY A 500 17.67 -2.09 13.46
N ILE A 501 17.73 -0.92 12.81
CA ILE A 501 17.91 0.38 13.45
C ILE A 501 16.91 1.35 12.85
N ASP A 502 16.11 1.97 13.71
CA ASP A 502 15.02 2.85 13.33
C ASP A 502 15.19 4.22 13.98
N VAL A 503 14.84 5.25 13.24
CA VAL A 503 14.83 6.64 13.74
C VAL A 503 13.55 7.33 13.30
N GLY A 504 13.00 8.17 14.17
CA GLY A 504 11.81 8.95 13.85
C GLY A 504 11.82 10.31 14.54
N HIS A 505 11.15 11.26 13.89
CA HIS A 505 10.98 12.62 14.39
C HIS A 505 9.53 13.09 14.15
N VAL A 506 8.94 13.77 15.14
CA VAL A 506 7.63 14.40 15.05
C VAL A 506 7.67 15.85 15.46
N SER A 507 6.75 16.65 14.94
CA SER A 507 6.58 18.05 15.27
C SER A 507 5.14 18.50 14.98
N GLY A 508 4.76 19.63 15.54
CA GLY A 508 3.45 20.22 15.34
C GLY A 508 2.81 20.65 16.66
N PRO A 509 1.62 21.24 16.59
CA PRO A 509 0.91 21.74 17.77
C PRO A 509 0.58 20.66 18.82
N SER A 510 0.27 19.44 18.38
CA SER A 510 0.00 18.30 19.27
C SER A 510 1.26 17.69 19.88
N THR A 511 2.46 18.12 19.47
CA THR A 511 3.73 17.56 19.96
C THR A 511 4.15 18.26 21.24
N GLN A 512 4.42 17.48 22.29
CA GLN A 512 4.94 18.03 23.54
C GLN A 512 6.33 18.66 23.36
N ALA A 513 6.58 19.79 24.01
CA ALA A 513 7.87 20.47 23.95
C ALA A 513 9.00 19.55 24.44
N GLY A 514 10.09 19.44 23.66
CA GLY A 514 11.24 18.58 23.99
C GLY A 514 11.07 17.09 23.67
N HIS A 515 9.88 16.64 23.26
CA HIS A 515 9.57 15.23 22.95
C HIS A 515 9.38 15.07 21.45
N ARG A 516 10.47 14.99 20.70
CA ARG A 516 10.40 15.05 19.22
C ARG A 516 11.06 13.89 18.48
N GLN A 517 11.96 13.16 19.13
CA GLN A 517 12.77 12.14 18.44
C GLN A 517 12.86 10.85 19.24
N LEU A 518 12.76 9.73 18.52
CA LEU A 518 13.07 8.39 19.03
C LEU A 518 14.08 7.72 18.08
N THR A 519 14.99 6.94 18.68
CA THR A 519 15.86 6.00 17.94
C THR A 519 15.87 4.69 18.70
N GLY A 520 15.67 3.58 17.98
CA GLY A 520 15.66 2.24 18.56
C GLY A 520 16.40 1.23 17.73
N GLY A 521 16.82 0.17 18.37
CA GLY A 521 17.45 -0.99 17.73
C GLY A 521 16.67 -2.25 18.02
N VAL A 522 16.72 -3.21 17.12
CA VAL A 522 16.05 -4.50 17.23
C VAL A 522 16.95 -5.61 16.70
N LEU A 523 16.98 -6.74 17.38
CA LEU A 523 17.54 -8.00 16.93
C LEU A 523 16.41 -9.03 16.94
N GLY A 524 16.25 -9.79 15.87
CA GLY A 524 15.17 -10.75 15.79
C GLY A 524 15.51 -11.97 14.96
N LEU A 525 14.59 -12.92 15.00
CA LEU A 525 14.65 -14.18 14.29
C LEU A 525 13.30 -14.45 13.65
N ARG A 526 13.25 -14.42 12.35
CA ARG A 526 12.10 -14.86 11.54
C ARG A 526 12.32 -16.27 11.06
N GLY A 527 11.23 -16.94 10.73
CA GLY A 527 11.30 -18.22 10.06
C GLY A 527 9.94 -18.72 9.64
N SER A 528 9.96 -19.80 8.83
CA SER A 528 8.74 -20.48 8.40
C SER A 528 8.98 -21.96 8.22
N TYR A 529 7.97 -22.78 8.58
CA TYR A 529 7.98 -24.22 8.41
C TYR A 529 6.55 -24.75 8.31
N VAL A 530 6.23 -25.44 7.22
CA VAL A 530 4.94 -26.13 6.98
C VAL A 530 3.72 -25.28 7.38
N GLY A 531 3.58 -24.10 6.76
CA GLY A 531 2.46 -23.16 7.00
C GLY A 531 2.57 -22.33 8.27
N LEU A 532 3.47 -22.64 9.21
CA LEU A 532 3.75 -21.84 10.39
C LEU A 532 4.88 -20.86 10.09
N SER A 533 4.64 -19.58 10.30
CA SER A 533 5.65 -18.52 10.28
C SER A 533 5.76 -17.87 11.65
N TRP A 534 6.96 -17.42 12.01
CA TRP A 534 7.23 -16.75 13.28
C TRP A 534 8.16 -15.55 13.11
N ASP A 535 7.97 -14.57 13.97
CA ASP A 535 8.89 -13.44 14.20
C ASP A 535 9.07 -13.27 15.71
N LEU A 536 10.30 -13.40 16.18
CA LEU A 536 10.69 -13.22 17.58
C LEU A 536 11.71 -12.08 17.61
N PHE A 537 11.56 -11.13 18.50
CA PHE A 537 12.52 -10.03 18.58
C PHE A 537 12.76 -9.53 20.01
N ILE A 538 13.92 -8.94 20.18
CA ILE A 538 14.30 -8.13 21.31
C ILE A 538 14.76 -6.76 20.81
N GLY A 539 14.23 -5.71 21.43
CA GLY A 539 14.53 -4.33 21.06
C GLY A 539 15.03 -3.52 22.25
N ARG A 540 15.74 -2.45 21.93
CA ARG A 540 16.25 -1.51 22.92
C ARG A 540 16.16 -0.08 22.40
N ARG A 541 15.72 0.85 23.27
CA ARG A 541 15.84 2.28 22.99
C ARG A 541 17.31 2.67 22.91
N LEU A 542 17.68 3.40 21.87
CA LEU A 542 19.00 3.98 21.68
C LEU A 542 18.99 5.46 22.03
N HIS A 543 17.89 6.15 21.69
CA HIS A 543 17.65 7.54 22.06
C HIS A 543 16.16 7.80 22.29
N ALA A 544 15.85 8.48 23.39
CA ALA A 544 14.51 8.98 23.72
C ALA A 544 14.60 10.20 24.63
N PRO A 545 13.58 11.07 24.68
CA PRO A 545 13.47 12.14 25.66
C PRO A 545 13.50 11.57 27.10
N ARG A 546 14.03 12.33 28.06
CA ARG A 546 14.20 11.87 29.45
C ARG A 546 12.89 11.42 30.12
N ALA A 547 11.79 12.09 29.81
CA ALA A 547 10.46 11.79 30.37
C ALA A 547 9.69 10.72 29.56
N PHE A 548 10.29 10.11 28.53
CA PHE A 548 9.65 9.06 27.75
C PHE A 548 9.83 7.71 28.44
N ASP A 549 8.72 7.18 28.96
CA ASP A 549 8.69 5.91 29.66
C ASP A 549 8.47 4.74 28.67
N THR A 550 9.27 3.68 28.82
CA THR A 550 9.16 2.46 28.03
C THR A 550 9.90 1.32 28.73
N GLU A 551 9.33 0.14 28.72
CA GLU A 551 10.00 -1.05 29.25
C GLU A 551 11.26 -1.37 28.45
N GLN A 552 12.30 -1.84 29.16
CA GLN A 552 13.57 -2.23 28.56
C GLN A 552 14.14 -3.50 29.19
N PRO A 553 14.59 -4.48 28.37
CA PRO A 553 14.44 -4.54 26.91
C PRO A 553 12.98 -4.77 26.51
N THR A 554 12.60 -4.30 25.33
CA THR A 554 11.32 -4.64 24.71
C THR A 554 11.45 -5.96 23.99
N THR A 555 10.59 -6.92 24.30
CA THR A 555 10.52 -8.19 23.58
C THR A 555 9.19 -8.29 22.84
N GLY A 556 9.13 -9.11 21.81
CA GLY A 556 7.88 -9.37 21.12
C GLY A 556 7.93 -10.63 20.25
N PHE A 557 6.75 -11.15 19.98
CA PHE A 557 6.57 -12.28 19.09
C PHE A 557 5.34 -12.14 18.20
N GLN A 558 5.36 -12.87 17.10
CA GLN A 558 4.20 -13.12 16.25
C GLN A 558 4.32 -14.53 15.67
N LEU A 559 3.23 -15.26 15.72
CA LEU A 559 3.08 -16.60 15.14
C LEU A 559 1.92 -16.57 14.18
N ILE A 560 2.14 -16.93 12.92
CA ILE A 560 1.11 -16.97 11.88
C ILE A 560 1.06 -18.40 11.35
N TYR A 561 -0.12 -19.00 11.35
CA TYR A 561 -0.36 -20.27 10.71
C TYR A 561 -1.33 -20.11 9.55
N GLN A 562 -0.91 -20.56 8.37
CA GLN A 562 -1.68 -20.54 7.13
C GLN A 562 -1.99 -21.97 6.69
N TYR A 563 -3.30 -22.23 6.48
CA TYR A 563 -3.83 -23.51 6.02
C TYR A 563 -4.47 -23.41 4.67
#